data_8ab136e6b184bce292e477b657f487ed
#
_entry.id   8ab136e6b184bce292e477b657f487ed
#
_cell.length_a   1.000
_cell.length_b   1.000
_cell.length_c   1.000
_cell.angle_alpha   90.00
_cell.angle_beta   90.00
_cell.angle_gamma   90.00
#
_symmetry.space_group_name_H-M   'P 1'
#
loop_
_entity.id
_entity.type
_entity.pdbx_description
1 polymer ?
#
loop_
_entity_poly.entity_id
_entity_poly.type
_entity_poly.pdbx_seq_one_letter_code
_entity_poly.pdbx_strand_id
1 'polypeptide(L)'
;SIDPGMSYPLKSHPSGYYFNPEKGRTLNEFQFIFISKGEGVFSAQHYDNMKVSKGNLLMIFPGQWHSYHPAVEKGWDEFYIGFGGPTIAELIAKTPLVQENQILDIGLNEELESLFIRAIEEAQKYKMVTQQYLVGIAMHIIGLVLSANFNKGTVDELEEKIQSAISIMSRNVSNAIDILKIASNLN
;
A
#
# COMPACT_ATOMS: atom_id res chain seq x y z
N SER A 1 16.33 9.94 5.92
CA SER A 1 16.73 9.64 4.52
C SER A 1 15.56 9.06 3.76
N ILE A 2 15.58 9.22 2.46
CA ILE A 2 14.62 8.64 1.53
C ILE A 2 15.43 7.91 0.46
N ASP A 3 15.10 6.64 0.23
CA ASP A 3 15.74 5.77 -0.75
C ASP A 3 14.68 5.09 -1.64
N PRO A 4 14.36 5.66 -2.82
CA PRO A 4 13.40 5.09 -3.74
C PRO A 4 14.08 4.14 -4.74
N GLY A 5 13.34 3.12 -5.17
CA GLY A 5 13.79 2.20 -6.19
C GLY A 5 12.65 1.47 -6.89
N MET A 6 13.03 0.74 -7.91
CA MET A 6 12.14 -0.12 -8.69
C MET A 6 12.84 -1.44 -8.95
N SER A 7 12.10 -2.53 -8.82
CA SER A 7 12.58 -3.88 -9.09
C SER A 7 11.71 -4.54 -10.16
N TYR A 8 12.36 -5.15 -11.13
CA TYR A 8 11.74 -5.91 -12.21
C TYR A 8 11.94 -7.42 -12.00
N PRO A 9 11.23 -8.28 -12.76
CA PRO A 9 11.38 -9.74 -12.64
C PRO A 9 12.82 -10.22 -12.69
N LEU A 10 13.14 -11.29 -12.00
CA LEU A 10 14.45 -11.93 -11.76
C LEU A 10 15.46 -11.96 -12.92
N LYS A 11 15.05 -11.69 -14.16
CA LYS A 11 15.95 -11.71 -15.33
C LYS A 11 16.82 -10.45 -15.49
N SER A 12 16.61 -9.40 -14.72
CA SER A 12 17.27 -8.10 -14.88
C SER A 12 17.99 -7.55 -13.65
N HIS A 13 18.06 -8.28 -12.52
CA HIS A 13 18.81 -7.84 -11.36
C HIS A 13 20.32 -8.04 -11.57
N PRO A 14 21.14 -6.99 -11.35
CA PRO A 14 22.59 -7.17 -11.23
C PRO A 14 22.90 -8.14 -10.08
N SER A 15 23.81 -9.06 -10.30
CA SER A 15 24.17 -10.16 -9.39
C SER A 15 24.65 -9.78 -7.97
N GLY A 16 24.66 -8.52 -7.61
CA GLY A 16 25.06 -8.01 -6.27
C GLY A 16 23.92 -7.57 -5.36
N TYR A 17 22.69 -7.50 -5.83
CA TYR A 17 21.51 -7.00 -5.07
C TYR A 17 20.46 -8.08 -4.80
N TYR A 18 20.84 -9.37 -4.88
CA TYR A 18 19.90 -10.44 -4.66
C TYR A 18 19.52 -10.54 -3.17
N PHE A 19 18.29 -10.15 -2.86
CA PHE A 19 17.64 -10.46 -1.58
C PHE A 19 17.32 -11.98 -1.56
N ASN A 20 17.86 -12.70 -0.56
CA ASN A 20 17.51 -14.11 -0.39
C ASN A 20 16.22 -14.24 0.43
N PRO A 21 15.08 -14.59 -0.20
CA PRO A 21 13.79 -14.67 0.48
C PRO A 21 13.76 -15.75 1.59
N GLU A 22 14.54 -16.82 1.49
CA GLU A 22 14.60 -17.87 2.51
C GLU A 22 15.17 -17.36 3.83
N LYS A 23 16.13 -16.42 3.77
CA LYS A 23 16.72 -15.80 4.96
C LYS A 23 15.91 -14.65 5.51
N GLY A 24 15.17 -13.97 4.64
CA GLY A 24 14.56 -12.69 4.97
C GLY A 24 15.59 -11.61 5.29
N ARG A 25 15.14 -10.47 5.78
CA ARG A 25 15.99 -9.36 6.23
C ARG A 25 15.26 -8.50 7.27
N THR A 26 16.04 -7.65 7.92
CA THR A 26 15.56 -6.60 8.81
C THR A 26 16.12 -5.27 8.33
N LEU A 27 15.27 -4.25 8.22
CA LEU A 27 15.66 -2.88 7.85
C LEU A 27 15.55 -1.97 9.06
N ASN A 28 16.34 -0.89 9.08
CA ASN A 28 16.30 0.13 10.13
C ASN A 28 15.42 1.34 9.77
N GLU A 29 14.63 1.21 8.71
CA GLU A 29 13.74 2.25 8.18
C GLU A 29 12.39 1.67 7.83
N PHE A 30 11.39 2.53 7.66
CA PHE A 30 10.14 2.14 7.03
C PHE A 30 10.37 1.93 5.53
N GLN A 31 9.63 1.00 4.95
CA GLN A 31 9.61 0.86 3.50
C GLN A 31 8.19 0.60 3.02
N PHE A 32 7.79 1.29 1.96
CA PHE A 32 6.64 0.92 1.13
C PHE A 32 7.13 0.16 -0.08
N ILE A 33 6.43 -0.94 -0.39
CA ILE A 33 6.65 -1.75 -1.59
C ILE A 33 5.29 -1.88 -2.29
N PHE A 34 5.15 -1.25 -3.44
CA PHE A 34 3.92 -1.28 -4.23
C PHE A 34 4.07 -2.26 -5.38
N ILE A 35 3.17 -3.25 -5.46
CA ILE A 35 3.17 -4.25 -6.52
C ILE A 35 2.28 -3.73 -7.65
N SER A 36 2.89 -3.29 -8.75
CA SER A 36 2.18 -2.73 -9.91
C SER A 36 1.71 -3.82 -10.87
N LYS A 37 2.36 -4.99 -10.86
CA LYS A 37 2.03 -6.12 -11.73
C LYS A 37 2.45 -7.45 -11.12
N GLY A 38 1.70 -8.51 -11.43
CA GLY A 38 2.04 -9.86 -11.01
C GLY A 38 1.54 -10.22 -9.62
N GLU A 39 2.15 -11.22 -9.01
CA GLU A 39 1.81 -11.75 -7.70
C GLU A 39 2.99 -12.46 -7.04
N GLY A 40 2.90 -12.68 -5.75
CA GLY A 40 3.90 -13.37 -4.96
C GLY A 40 3.45 -13.63 -3.54
N VAL A 41 4.41 -13.74 -2.63
CA VAL A 41 4.16 -13.96 -1.21
C VAL A 41 4.94 -12.98 -0.34
N PHE A 42 4.38 -12.70 0.83
CA PHE A 42 4.96 -11.88 1.88
C PHE A 42 4.91 -12.61 3.22
N SER A 43 5.98 -12.54 3.98
CA SER A 43 6.08 -13.07 5.34
C SER A 43 6.68 -12.02 6.27
N ALA A 44 6.14 -11.90 7.46
CA ALA A 44 6.60 -11.05 8.55
C ALA A 44 6.10 -11.64 9.89
N GLN A 45 6.32 -10.94 10.99
CA GLN A 45 5.95 -11.44 12.32
C GLN A 45 4.50 -11.93 12.43
N HIS A 46 3.55 -11.23 11.76
CA HIS A 46 2.11 -11.54 11.80
C HIS A 46 1.61 -12.21 10.49
N TYR A 47 2.51 -12.53 9.58
CA TYR A 47 2.18 -13.06 8.26
C TYR A 47 3.10 -14.22 7.91
N ASP A 48 2.53 -15.33 7.49
CA ASP A 48 3.27 -16.47 6.99
C ASP A 48 2.81 -16.80 5.57
N ASN A 49 3.71 -16.56 4.60
CA ASN A 49 3.48 -16.81 3.17
C ASN A 49 2.14 -16.26 2.63
N MET A 50 1.77 -15.06 3.08
CA MET A 50 0.54 -14.42 2.63
C MET A 50 0.64 -14.04 1.17
N LYS A 51 -0.38 -14.41 0.39
CA LYS A 51 -0.46 -14.05 -1.03
C LYS A 51 -0.64 -12.55 -1.19
N VAL A 52 0.18 -11.98 -2.07
CA VAL A 52 0.13 -10.57 -2.47
C VAL A 52 0.10 -10.45 -3.99
N SER A 53 -0.53 -9.42 -4.49
CA SER A 53 -0.75 -9.24 -5.93
C SER A 53 -0.76 -7.77 -6.33
N LYS A 54 -0.86 -7.52 -7.62
CA LYS A 54 -0.99 -6.16 -8.17
C LYS A 54 -2.05 -5.35 -7.43
N GLY A 55 -1.71 -4.12 -7.10
CA GLY A 55 -2.55 -3.20 -6.32
C GLY A 55 -2.34 -3.32 -4.80
N ASN A 56 -1.57 -4.32 -4.32
CA ASN A 56 -1.18 -4.37 -2.92
C ASN A 56 0.04 -3.47 -2.66
N LEU A 57 0.04 -2.83 -1.51
CA LEU A 57 1.18 -2.13 -0.96
C LEU A 57 1.59 -2.81 0.35
N LEU A 58 2.85 -3.22 0.42
CA LEU A 58 3.45 -3.80 1.62
C LEU A 58 4.11 -2.68 2.42
N MET A 59 3.83 -2.64 3.72
CA MET A 59 4.50 -1.74 4.65
C MET A 59 5.47 -2.50 5.55
N ILE A 60 6.74 -2.14 5.48
CA ILE A 60 7.79 -2.68 6.33
C ILE A 60 8.09 -1.69 7.45
N PHE A 61 8.20 -2.20 8.68
CA PHE A 61 8.53 -1.42 9.86
C PHE A 61 9.99 -1.59 10.27
N PRO A 62 10.62 -0.55 10.83
CA PRO A 62 11.99 -0.65 11.32
C PRO A 62 12.15 -1.76 12.36
N GLY A 63 13.25 -2.50 12.27
CA GLY A 63 13.59 -3.58 13.20
C GLY A 63 12.79 -4.86 13.02
N GLN A 64 11.82 -4.91 12.13
CA GLN A 64 10.98 -6.08 11.89
C GLN A 64 11.58 -6.98 10.81
N TRP A 65 11.69 -8.28 11.13
CA TRP A 65 12.04 -9.28 10.13
C TRP A 65 10.92 -9.43 9.09
N HIS A 66 11.28 -9.49 7.83
CA HIS A 66 10.35 -9.72 6.73
C HIS A 66 11.02 -10.48 5.59
N SER A 67 10.20 -11.10 4.78
CA SER A 67 10.56 -11.73 3.52
C SER A 67 9.45 -11.55 2.50
N TYR A 68 9.82 -11.39 1.24
CA TYR A 68 8.88 -11.36 0.14
C TYR A 68 9.57 -11.81 -1.15
N HIS A 69 8.81 -12.41 -2.04
CA HIS A 69 9.30 -12.76 -3.37
C HIS A 69 8.16 -12.94 -4.37
N PRO A 70 8.42 -12.70 -5.66
CA PRO A 70 7.45 -12.98 -6.71
C PRO A 70 7.17 -14.48 -6.84
N ALA A 71 5.98 -14.82 -7.35
CA ALA A 71 5.66 -16.17 -7.78
C ALA A 71 6.56 -16.60 -8.96
N VAL A 72 7.10 -17.81 -8.90
CA VAL A 72 8.12 -18.31 -9.84
C VAL A 72 7.66 -18.23 -11.31
N GLU A 73 6.40 -18.54 -11.58
CA GLU A 73 5.88 -18.61 -12.96
C GLU A 73 5.41 -17.24 -13.48
N LYS A 74 4.95 -16.35 -12.60
CA LYS A 74 4.31 -15.08 -12.99
C LYS A 74 5.20 -13.87 -12.79
N GLY A 75 6.07 -13.91 -11.78
CA GLY A 75 6.85 -12.74 -11.40
C GLY A 75 6.00 -11.59 -10.88
N TRP A 76 6.63 -10.46 -10.64
CA TRP A 76 5.97 -9.17 -10.38
C TRP A 76 6.84 -7.99 -10.78
N ASP A 77 6.21 -6.81 -10.92
CA ASP A 77 6.88 -5.53 -11.00
C ASP A 77 6.55 -4.76 -9.71
N GLU A 78 7.57 -4.20 -9.07
CA GLU A 78 7.41 -3.46 -7.82
C GLU A 78 8.11 -2.11 -7.86
N PHE A 79 7.52 -1.14 -7.17
CA PHE A 79 8.16 0.10 -6.77
C PHE A 79 8.41 0.05 -5.27
N TYR A 80 9.54 0.59 -4.80
CA TYR A 80 9.78 0.74 -3.37
C TYR A 80 10.31 2.11 -3.02
N ILE A 81 10.06 2.52 -1.80
CA ILE A 81 10.63 3.72 -1.19
C ILE A 81 10.91 3.46 0.28
N GLY A 82 12.20 3.58 0.65
CA GLY A 82 12.64 3.57 2.04
C GLY A 82 12.62 4.97 2.62
N PHE A 83 12.14 5.14 3.84
CA PHE A 83 12.07 6.43 4.50
C PHE A 83 12.22 6.28 6.02
N GLY A 84 12.87 7.26 6.64
CA GLY A 84 13.15 7.20 8.06
C GLY A 84 13.54 8.55 8.65
N GLY A 85 13.68 8.54 9.96
CA GLY A 85 14.01 9.71 10.79
C GLY A 85 12.91 10.01 11.80
N PRO A 86 13.23 10.81 12.86
CA PRO A 86 12.30 11.06 13.98
C PRO A 86 10.95 11.62 13.53
N THR A 87 10.95 12.58 12.60
CA THR A 87 9.72 13.21 12.09
C THR A 87 8.79 12.22 11.40
N ILE A 88 9.36 11.31 10.60
CA ILE A 88 8.58 10.27 9.92
C ILE A 88 8.04 9.25 10.92
N ALA A 89 8.86 8.83 11.88
CA ALA A 89 8.44 7.90 12.92
C ALA A 89 7.27 8.47 13.74
N GLU A 90 7.34 9.76 14.13
CA GLU A 90 6.27 10.43 14.84
C GLU A 90 4.99 10.57 13.97
N LEU A 91 5.15 10.85 12.68
CA LEU A 91 4.02 10.90 11.75
C LEU A 91 3.31 9.54 11.66
N ILE A 92 4.06 8.48 11.36
CA ILE A 92 3.51 7.12 11.21
C ILE A 92 2.82 6.67 12.51
N ALA A 93 3.40 6.94 13.68
CA ALA A 93 2.81 6.59 14.96
C ALA A 93 1.43 7.24 15.23
N LYS A 94 1.09 8.31 14.51
CA LYS A 94 -0.22 8.99 14.59
C LYS A 94 -1.19 8.57 13.49
N THR A 95 -0.85 7.57 12.69
CA THR A 95 -1.68 7.06 11.59
C THR A 95 -2.21 5.66 11.92
N PRO A 96 -3.19 5.16 11.18
CA PRO A 96 -3.66 3.77 11.30
C PRO A 96 -2.73 2.74 10.63
N LEU A 97 -1.53 3.14 10.20
CA LEU A 97 -0.53 2.22 9.66
C LEU A 97 0.16 1.51 10.82
N VAL A 98 -0.16 0.23 10.99
CA VAL A 98 0.28 -0.59 12.12
C VAL A 98 0.88 -1.92 11.64
N GLN A 99 1.68 -2.56 12.50
CA GLN A 99 2.37 -3.81 12.17
C GLN A 99 1.41 -5.00 11.97
N GLU A 100 0.22 -4.92 12.51
CA GLU A 100 -0.84 -5.91 12.36
C GLU A 100 -1.55 -5.81 11.00
N ASN A 101 -1.35 -4.71 10.26
CA ASN A 101 -1.94 -4.50 8.94
C ASN A 101 -0.90 -3.97 7.95
N GLN A 102 0.00 -4.86 7.51
CA GLN A 102 1.12 -4.51 6.61
C GLN A 102 0.82 -4.71 5.12
N ILE A 103 -0.26 -5.43 4.79
CA ILE A 103 -0.70 -5.65 3.40
C ILE A 103 -1.91 -4.78 3.15
N LEU A 104 -1.70 -3.66 2.48
CA LEU A 104 -2.75 -2.69 2.15
C LEU A 104 -3.22 -2.93 0.71
N ASP A 105 -4.51 -3.17 0.51
CA ASP A 105 -5.10 -3.26 -0.82
C ASP A 105 -5.56 -1.87 -1.26
N ILE A 106 -4.70 -1.15 -1.95
CA ILE A 106 -4.96 0.22 -2.41
C ILE A 106 -5.40 0.29 -3.87
N GLY A 107 -5.41 -0.87 -4.56
CA GLY A 107 -5.72 -0.94 -5.99
C GLY A 107 -4.59 -0.39 -6.87
N LEU A 108 -4.80 -0.42 -8.18
CA LEU A 108 -3.90 0.24 -9.12
C LEU A 108 -4.14 1.75 -9.07
N ASN A 109 -3.08 2.52 -8.91
CA ASN A 109 -3.14 3.98 -8.73
C ASN A 109 -2.03 4.65 -9.55
N GLU A 110 -2.42 5.29 -10.67
CA GLU A 110 -1.49 5.95 -11.60
C GLU A 110 -0.74 7.12 -10.94
N GLU A 111 -1.37 7.84 -10.02
CA GLU A 111 -0.73 8.93 -9.30
C GLU A 111 0.38 8.40 -8.39
N LEU A 112 0.12 7.30 -7.69
CA LEU A 112 1.11 6.64 -6.84
C LEU A 112 2.30 6.15 -7.66
N GLU A 113 2.07 5.47 -8.79
CA GLU A 113 3.13 5.03 -9.70
C GLU A 113 3.96 6.22 -10.22
N SER A 114 3.30 7.30 -10.61
CA SER A 114 3.96 8.53 -11.07
C SER A 114 4.86 9.14 -9.99
N LEU A 115 4.45 9.12 -8.73
CA LEU A 115 5.24 9.61 -7.60
C LEU A 115 6.47 8.73 -7.35
N PHE A 116 6.35 7.41 -7.44
CA PHE A 116 7.49 6.51 -7.34
C PHE A 116 8.50 6.76 -8.46
N ILE A 117 8.04 6.84 -9.71
CA ILE A 117 8.90 7.14 -10.87
C ILE A 117 9.63 8.47 -10.65
N ARG A 118 8.90 9.51 -10.22
CA ARG A 118 9.48 10.83 -9.95
C ARG A 118 10.52 10.80 -8.83
N ALA A 119 10.28 10.03 -7.77
CA ALA A 119 11.25 9.87 -6.71
C ALA A 119 12.55 9.22 -7.22
N ILE A 120 12.45 8.18 -8.05
CA ILE A 120 13.59 7.49 -8.66
C ILE A 120 14.37 8.44 -9.57
N GLU A 121 13.70 9.17 -10.44
CA GLU A 121 14.34 10.15 -11.34
C GLU A 121 15.05 11.26 -10.56
N GLU A 122 14.48 11.75 -9.47
CA GLU A 122 15.13 12.76 -8.63
C GLU A 122 16.33 12.19 -7.88
N ALA A 123 16.23 10.98 -7.34
CA ALA A 123 17.35 10.35 -6.64
C ALA A 123 18.60 10.18 -7.53
N GLN A 124 18.40 9.96 -8.84
CA GLN A 124 19.48 9.83 -9.82
C GLN A 124 20.22 11.15 -10.09
N LYS A 125 19.65 12.31 -9.74
CA LYS A 125 20.26 13.62 -10.07
C LYS A 125 21.41 14.04 -9.15
N TYR A 126 21.62 13.37 -8.01
CA TYR A 126 22.70 13.63 -7.04
C TYR A 126 22.90 15.10 -6.66
N LYS A 127 21.82 15.86 -6.49
CA LYS A 127 21.88 17.28 -6.10
C LYS A 127 21.78 17.43 -4.58
N MET A 128 22.40 18.47 -4.03
CA MET A 128 22.42 18.76 -2.57
C MET A 128 21.01 18.89 -1.97
N VAL A 129 20.04 19.38 -2.73
CA VAL A 129 18.65 19.59 -2.30
C VAL A 129 17.71 18.42 -2.64
N THR A 130 18.23 17.33 -3.20
CA THR A 130 17.42 16.17 -3.62
C THR A 130 16.67 15.55 -2.46
N GLN A 131 17.29 15.45 -1.27
CA GLN A 131 16.65 14.84 -0.09
C GLN A 131 15.41 15.62 0.36
N GLN A 132 15.41 16.94 0.34
CA GLN A 132 14.25 17.76 0.70
C GLN A 132 13.09 17.53 -0.27
N TYR A 133 13.39 17.43 -1.56
CA TYR A 133 12.38 17.13 -2.57
C TYR A 133 11.82 15.72 -2.41
N LEU A 134 12.69 14.72 -2.18
CA LEU A 134 12.28 13.34 -1.92
C LEU A 134 11.42 13.22 -0.65
N VAL A 135 11.70 13.99 0.39
CA VAL A 135 10.83 14.07 1.59
C VAL A 135 9.43 14.53 1.20
N GLY A 136 9.30 15.55 0.34
CA GLY A 136 8.00 16.01 -0.15
C GLY A 136 7.23 14.92 -0.90
N ILE A 137 7.91 14.19 -1.78
CA ILE A 137 7.31 13.05 -2.51
C ILE A 137 6.90 11.95 -1.53
N ALA A 138 7.76 11.56 -0.59
CA ALA A 138 7.45 10.52 0.39
C ALA A 138 6.23 10.88 1.25
N MET A 139 6.11 12.14 1.66
CA MET A 139 4.94 12.65 2.39
C MET A 139 3.67 12.58 1.54
N HIS A 140 3.76 12.88 0.25
CA HIS A 140 2.63 12.75 -0.66
C HIS A 140 2.21 11.28 -0.83
N ILE A 141 3.17 10.36 -1.02
CA ILE A 141 2.92 8.92 -1.09
C ILE A 141 2.22 8.44 0.19
N ILE A 142 2.71 8.81 1.38
CA ILE A 142 2.07 8.46 2.66
C ILE A 142 0.62 8.97 2.71
N GLY A 143 0.39 10.21 2.30
CA GLY A 143 -0.95 10.80 2.24
C GLY A 143 -1.90 10.07 1.31
N LEU A 144 -1.43 9.69 0.10
CA LEU A 144 -2.22 8.89 -0.85
C LEU A 144 -2.56 7.50 -0.31
N VAL A 145 -1.59 6.82 0.30
CA VAL A 145 -1.80 5.49 0.90
C VAL A 145 -2.85 5.56 2.01
N LEU A 146 -2.76 6.55 2.90
CA LEU A 146 -3.74 6.77 3.96
C LEU A 146 -5.12 7.07 3.39
N SER A 147 -5.22 7.93 2.39
CA SER A 147 -6.48 8.28 1.74
C SER A 147 -7.12 7.08 1.05
N ALA A 148 -6.34 6.30 0.30
CA ALA A 148 -6.84 5.12 -0.40
C ALA A 148 -7.34 4.04 0.58
N ASN A 149 -6.59 3.81 1.67
CA ASN A 149 -6.96 2.84 2.69
C ASN A 149 -8.23 3.26 3.46
N PHE A 150 -8.38 4.54 3.77
CA PHE A 150 -9.56 5.08 4.46
C PHE A 150 -10.79 5.16 3.54
N ASN A 151 -10.63 5.64 2.31
CA ASN A 151 -11.74 5.79 1.38
C ASN A 151 -12.33 4.44 0.96
N LYS A 152 -11.51 3.39 0.82
CA LYS A 152 -11.98 2.06 0.48
C LYS A 152 -12.97 1.54 1.51
N GLY A 153 -12.65 1.63 2.80
CA GLY A 153 -13.54 1.19 3.87
C GLY A 153 -14.86 1.98 3.92
N THR A 154 -14.81 3.29 3.72
CA THR A 154 -16.03 4.14 3.70
C THR A 154 -16.90 3.96 2.46
N VAL A 155 -16.28 3.69 1.31
CA VAL A 155 -17.02 3.42 0.06
C VAL A 155 -17.73 2.08 0.14
N ASP A 156 -17.05 1.02 0.59
CA ASP A 156 -17.65 -0.30 0.75
C ASP A 156 -18.84 -0.27 1.72
N GLU A 157 -18.70 0.38 2.88
CA GLU A 157 -19.79 0.55 3.86
C GLU A 157 -20.98 1.36 3.29
N LEU A 158 -20.69 2.42 2.54
CA LEU A 158 -21.73 3.22 1.90
C LEU A 158 -22.43 2.45 0.79
N GLU A 159 -21.69 1.69 0.00
CA GLU A 159 -22.24 0.88 -1.08
C GLU A 159 -23.15 -0.24 -0.54
N GLU A 160 -22.75 -0.92 0.53
CA GLU A 160 -23.60 -1.90 1.24
C GLU A 160 -24.89 -1.25 1.75
N LYS A 161 -24.81 -0.06 2.35
CA LYS A 161 -25.98 0.69 2.81
C LYS A 161 -26.90 1.10 1.66
N ILE A 162 -26.33 1.56 0.54
CA ILE A 162 -27.08 1.90 -0.68
C ILE A 162 -27.78 0.66 -1.24
N GLN A 163 -27.10 -0.47 -1.41
CA GLN A 163 -27.68 -1.70 -1.91
C GLN A 163 -28.78 -2.24 -1.00
N SER A 164 -28.61 -2.13 0.30
CA SER A 164 -29.64 -2.47 1.29
C SER A 164 -30.87 -1.58 1.14
N ALA A 165 -30.69 -0.26 1.00
CA ALA A 165 -31.79 0.68 0.76
C ALA A 165 -32.53 0.36 -0.55
N ILE A 166 -31.83 0.10 -1.64
CA ILE A 166 -32.42 -0.29 -2.94
C ILE A 166 -33.23 -1.58 -2.79
N SER A 167 -32.71 -2.58 -2.09
CA SER A 167 -33.41 -3.85 -1.84
C SER A 167 -34.72 -3.64 -1.05
N ILE A 168 -34.68 -2.81 -0.02
CA ILE A 168 -35.88 -2.48 0.78
C ILE A 168 -36.92 -1.73 -0.07
N MET A 169 -36.49 -0.76 -0.86
CA MET A 169 -37.40 -0.02 -1.76
C MET A 169 -38.02 -0.93 -2.81
N SER A 170 -37.23 -1.81 -3.43
CA SER A 170 -37.71 -2.74 -4.46
C SER A 170 -38.73 -3.74 -3.95
N ARG A 171 -38.62 -4.18 -2.69
CA ARG A 171 -39.60 -5.08 -2.06
C ARG A 171 -40.89 -4.39 -1.68
N ASN A 172 -40.91 -3.07 -1.57
CA ASN A 172 -42.04 -2.28 -1.13
C ASN A 172 -42.65 -1.40 -2.25
N VAL A 173 -42.35 -1.70 -3.51
CA VAL A 173 -42.83 -0.92 -4.69
C VAL A 173 -44.37 -0.82 -4.75
N SER A 174 -45.10 -1.77 -4.18
CA SER A 174 -46.58 -1.75 -4.12
C SER A 174 -47.17 -1.02 -2.90
N ASN A 175 -46.36 -0.57 -1.96
CA ASN A 175 -46.80 0.12 -0.74
C ASN A 175 -46.17 1.51 -0.64
N ALA A 176 -46.82 2.42 0.11
CA ALA A 176 -46.21 3.72 0.38
C ALA A 176 -44.85 3.55 1.06
N ILE A 177 -43.82 4.10 0.47
CA ILE A 177 -42.45 4.01 0.99
C ILE A 177 -42.31 4.95 2.19
N ASP A 178 -42.08 4.40 3.38
CA ASP A 178 -41.75 5.18 4.58
C ASP A 178 -40.23 5.37 4.67
N ILE A 179 -39.77 6.55 4.25
CA ILE A 179 -38.35 6.92 4.24
C ILE A 179 -37.73 6.88 5.62
N LEU A 180 -38.49 7.23 6.68
CA LEU A 180 -38.00 7.22 8.06
C LEU A 180 -37.73 5.79 8.55
N LYS A 181 -38.55 4.84 8.12
CA LYS A 181 -38.37 3.42 8.44
C LYS A 181 -37.17 2.80 7.70
N ILE A 182 -36.91 3.25 6.46
CA ILE A 182 -35.72 2.84 5.72
C ILE A 182 -34.46 3.38 6.40
N ALA A 183 -34.44 4.65 6.78
CA ALA A 183 -33.32 5.29 7.46
C ALA A 183 -32.99 4.62 8.83
N SER A 184 -34.00 4.20 9.57
CA SER A 184 -33.80 3.50 10.85
C SER A 184 -33.22 2.08 10.74
N ASN A 185 -33.38 1.44 9.58
CA ASN A 185 -32.84 0.08 9.30
C ASN A 185 -31.39 0.10 8.74
N LEU A 186 -30.86 1.29 8.46
CA LEU A 186 -29.52 1.48 7.88
C LEU A 186 -28.51 2.05 8.91
N ASN A 187 -28.96 2.32 10.13
CA ASN A 187 -28.13 2.67 11.29
C ASN A 187 -27.75 1.35 12.03
#